data_5bde82344d471c64cfcafd6702674f50
#
_entry.id   5bde82344d471c64cfcafd6702674f50
#
_cell.length_a   1.000
_cell.length_b   1.000
_cell.length_c   1.000
_cell.angle_alpha   90.00
_cell.angle_beta   90.00
_cell.angle_gamma   90.00
#
_symmetry.space_group_name_H-M   'P 1'
#
loop_
_entity.id
_entity.type
_entity.pdbx_description
1 polymer ?
#
loop_
_entity_poly.entity_id
_entity_poly.type
_entity_poly.pdbx_seq_one_letter_code
_entity_poly.pdbx_strand_id
1 'polypeptide(L)'
;MRQIYGKIRAYYEKERVFEIKVKNRIEYFYITRSHQKKFSIYLQEDLYVIFNCSDTKSRRYKYLAHEVINFEKILRRTPRQIMTYYDIYAIKTGVEKVLNRDGYRMFLDMEFTMPPYSHQHGDPFKAEIIQYGIYLESADGAYVKSIESLVKPTNQEGLNDRTFDFLGLTMKDFKNAETPRQFYNTLVDVIMMYQPTIYVWGRNDILMLNNFYEQHNFRPITSRQNFVNLMQVIKNYYGIKSDIGLFSAYEMFNSEPPMAQDHNALNDAFATSEIYRLFKKKIKLEKKLQSDL
;
A
#
# COMPACT_ATOMS: atom_id res chain seq x y z
N MET A 1 15.10 9.80 -25.04
CA MET A 1 13.83 10.05 -24.30
C MET A 1 13.64 11.56 -24.21
N ARG A 2 12.47 12.07 -24.53
CA ARG A 2 12.23 13.52 -24.54
C ARG A 2 11.01 13.84 -23.65
N GLN A 3 11.11 14.93 -22.90
CA GLN A 3 10.00 15.45 -22.10
C GLN A 3 9.12 16.35 -22.97
N ILE A 4 7.82 16.18 -22.86
CA ILE A 4 6.80 16.97 -23.55
C ILE A 4 5.91 17.66 -22.52
N TYR A 5 5.63 18.91 -22.80
CA TYR A 5 4.59 19.69 -22.12
C TYR A 5 3.60 20.22 -23.16
N GLY A 6 2.33 20.07 -22.90
CA GLY A 6 1.31 20.61 -23.78
C GLY A 6 -0.11 20.41 -23.32
N LYS A 7 -1.01 21.07 -24.03
CA LYS A 7 -2.46 20.99 -23.82
C LYS A 7 -3.03 19.89 -24.71
N ILE A 8 -3.81 18.97 -24.15
CA ILE A 8 -4.51 17.93 -24.91
C ILE A 8 -5.56 18.59 -25.79
N ARG A 9 -5.60 18.20 -27.04
CA ARG A 9 -6.60 18.65 -28.03
C ARG A 9 -7.67 17.60 -28.28
N ALA A 10 -7.25 16.33 -28.33
CA ALA A 10 -8.18 15.21 -28.49
C ALA A 10 -7.55 13.93 -27.91
N TYR A 11 -8.39 13.01 -27.47
CA TYR A 11 -8.02 11.65 -27.08
C TYR A 11 -8.87 10.63 -27.82
N TYR A 12 -8.21 9.75 -28.54
CA TYR A 12 -8.80 8.65 -29.32
C TYR A 12 -8.68 7.37 -28.50
N GLU A 13 -9.70 7.10 -27.70
CA GLU A 13 -9.66 6.06 -26.66
C GLU A 13 -9.43 4.65 -27.22
N LYS A 14 -10.11 4.28 -28.30
CA LYS A 14 -9.97 2.94 -28.96
C LYS A 14 -8.55 2.70 -29.46
N GLU A 15 -7.94 3.71 -30.03
CA GLU A 15 -6.57 3.70 -30.56
C GLU A 15 -5.53 3.93 -29.47
N ARG A 16 -5.94 4.40 -28.31
CA ARG A 16 -5.06 4.83 -27.19
C ARG A 16 -4.07 5.89 -27.61
N VAL A 17 -4.51 6.82 -28.44
CA VAL A 17 -3.71 7.92 -28.98
C VAL A 17 -4.32 9.24 -28.54
N PHE A 18 -3.48 10.19 -28.17
CA PHE A 18 -3.89 11.57 -27.95
C PHE A 18 -2.98 12.54 -28.73
N GLU A 19 -3.52 13.72 -28.98
CA GLU A 19 -2.80 14.76 -29.71
C GLU A 19 -2.55 15.99 -28.88
N ILE A 20 -1.37 16.57 -29.08
CA ILE A 20 -0.92 17.80 -28.44
C ILE A 20 -0.35 18.74 -29.50
N LYS A 21 -0.55 20.03 -29.33
CA LYS A 21 0.16 21.05 -30.12
C LYS A 21 1.52 21.32 -29.48
N VAL A 22 2.59 20.89 -30.14
CA VAL A 22 3.98 21.12 -29.73
C VAL A 22 4.63 22.07 -30.75
N LYS A 23 5.13 23.24 -30.30
CA LYS A 23 5.79 24.23 -31.18
C LYS A 23 5.02 24.48 -32.50
N ASN A 24 3.74 24.76 -32.45
CA ASN A 24 2.85 24.99 -33.60
C ASN A 24 2.57 23.77 -34.52
N ARG A 25 3.00 22.57 -34.18
CA ARG A 25 2.67 21.34 -34.90
C ARG A 25 1.86 20.40 -34.02
N ILE A 26 0.94 19.63 -34.63
CA ILE A 26 0.20 18.59 -33.95
C ILE A 26 1.12 17.35 -33.93
N GLU A 27 1.36 16.83 -32.73
CA GLU A 27 2.07 15.59 -32.52
C GLU A 27 1.14 14.57 -31.84
N TYR A 28 1.30 13.30 -32.22
CA TYR A 28 0.52 12.19 -31.68
C TYR A 28 1.35 11.35 -30.73
N PHE A 29 0.70 10.95 -29.64
CA PHE A 29 1.30 10.16 -28.57
C PHE A 29 0.38 9.01 -28.25
N TYR A 30 0.92 7.79 -28.12
CA TYR A 30 0.13 6.64 -27.73
C TYR A 30 0.52 6.15 -26.34
N ILE A 31 -0.47 5.56 -25.65
CA ILE A 31 -0.33 5.00 -24.31
C ILE A 31 -0.52 3.48 -24.32
N THR A 32 0.20 2.80 -23.44
CA THR A 32 0.03 1.37 -23.21
C THR A 32 -1.33 1.07 -22.58
N ARG A 33 -1.77 -0.20 -22.58
CA ARG A 33 -2.99 -0.62 -21.86
C ARG A 33 -2.93 -0.29 -20.37
N SER A 34 -1.75 -0.43 -19.76
CA SER A 34 -1.54 -0.08 -18.34
C SER A 34 -1.74 1.41 -18.09
N HIS A 35 -1.16 2.27 -18.94
CA HIS A 35 -1.36 3.71 -18.87
C HIS A 35 -2.83 4.10 -19.12
N GLN A 36 -3.49 3.46 -20.08
CA GLN A 36 -4.90 3.71 -20.34
C GLN A 36 -5.76 3.46 -19.10
N LYS A 37 -5.61 2.30 -18.46
CA LYS A 37 -6.33 1.98 -17.22
C LYS A 37 -6.10 3.02 -16.10
N LYS A 38 -4.95 3.65 -16.06
CA LYS A 38 -4.58 4.62 -15.01
C LYS A 38 -4.95 6.05 -15.35
N PHE A 39 -4.78 6.48 -16.58
CA PHE A 39 -4.78 7.88 -16.98
C PHE A 39 -5.89 8.29 -17.94
N SER A 40 -6.65 7.34 -18.54
CA SER A 40 -7.69 7.67 -19.54
C SER A 40 -8.69 8.71 -19.03
N ILE A 41 -9.09 8.65 -17.77
CA ILE A 41 -10.01 9.62 -17.15
C ILE A 41 -9.45 11.06 -17.12
N TYR A 42 -8.14 11.22 -17.25
CA TYR A 42 -7.45 12.50 -17.26
C TYR A 42 -7.01 12.93 -18.66
N LEU A 43 -7.19 12.09 -19.69
CA LEU A 43 -6.84 12.44 -21.06
C LEU A 43 -8.01 13.13 -21.74
N GLN A 44 -8.41 14.27 -21.18
CA GLN A 44 -9.52 15.08 -21.66
C GLN A 44 -8.99 16.34 -22.33
N GLU A 45 -9.80 16.85 -23.28
CA GLU A 45 -9.56 18.15 -23.91
C GLU A 45 -9.37 19.22 -22.84
N ASP A 46 -8.50 20.18 -23.10
CA ASP A 46 -8.13 21.29 -22.21
C ASP A 46 -7.27 20.96 -20.98
N LEU A 47 -6.96 19.69 -20.73
CA LEU A 47 -5.98 19.37 -19.71
C LEU A 47 -4.54 19.52 -20.22
N TYR A 48 -3.67 19.99 -19.35
CA TYR A 48 -2.24 20.07 -19.60
C TYR A 48 -1.56 18.82 -19.05
N VAL A 49 -0.65 18.28 -19.84
CA VAL A 49 0.14 17.10 -19.46
C VAL A 49 1.62 17.38 -19.58
N ILE A 50 2.39 16.83 -18.64
CA ILE A 50 3.86 16.75 -18.69
C ILE A 50 4.18 15.26 -18.66
N PHE A 51 4.93 14.78 -19.61
CA PHE A 51 5.29 13.37 -19.73
C PHE A 51 6.57 13.17 -20.52
N ASN A 52 7.17 12.00 -20.34
CA ASN A 52 8.30 11.54 -21.15
C ASN A 52 7.82 10.60 -22.24
N CYS A 53 8.38 10.74 -23.43
CA CYS A 53 8.08 9.88 -24.57
C CYS A 53 9.35 9.35 -25.27
N SER A 54 9.16 8.33 -26.11
CA SER A 54 10.20 7.79 -26.97
C SER A 54 10.65 8.82 -28.01
N ASP A 55 11.91 8.76 -28.41
CA ASP A 55 12.42 9.62 -29.51
C ASP A 55 11.91 9.12 -30.87
N THR A 56 11.66 7.83 -30.99
CA THR A 56 11.16 7.20 -32.20
C THR A 56 9.64 7.20 -32.28
N LYS A 57 9.11 7.33 -33.47
CA LYS A 57 7.67 7.18 -33.75
C LYS A 57 7.38 5.77 -34.25
N SER A 58 6.24 5.23 -33.86
CA SER A 58 5.71 3.99 -34.39
C SER A 58 4.31 4.20 -34.95
N ARG A 59 3.93 3.36 -35.94
CA ARG A 59 2.58 3.42 -36.51
C ARG A 59 1.58 2.76 -35.56
N ARG A 60 0.57 3.53 -35.19
CA ARG A 60 -0.57 3.07 -34.37
C ARG A 60 -1.84 3.41 -35.12
N TYR A 61 -2.48 2.39 -35.72
CA TYR A 61 -3.60 2.59 -36.65
C TYR A 61 -3.19 3.57 -37.78
N LYS A 62 -3.91 4.68 -37.93
CA LYS A 62 -3.59 5.73 -38.90
C LYS A 62 -2.57 6.78 -38.40
N TYR A 63 -2.16 6.71 -37.13
CA TYR A 63 -1.31 7.73 -36.52
C TYR A 63 0.15 7.29 -36.52
N LEU A 64 1.05 8.24 -36.76
CA LEU A 64 2.47 8.10 -36.50
C LEU A 64 2.77 8.77 -35.16
N ALA A 65 2.91 7.97 -34.08
CA ALA A 65 2.87 8.43 -32.72
C ALA A 65 4.11 8.01 -31.93
N HIS A 66 4.51 8.84 -30.96
CA HIS A 66 5.53 8.50 -29.95
C HIS A 66 4.90 7.72 -28.79
N GLU A 67 5.64 6.77 -28.24
CA GLU A 67 5.20 6.07 -27.02
C GLU A 67 5.37 6.97 -25.78
N VAL A 68 4.30 7.08 -24.97
CA VAL A 68 4.40 7.68 -23.66
C VAL A 68 5.05 6.67 -22.71
N ILE A 69 6.19 7.05 -22.14
CA ILE A 69 6.94 6.22 -21.20
C ILE A 69 6.36 6.38 -19.78
N ASN A 70 6.17 7.63 -19.35
CA ASN A 70 5.56 7.93 -18.05
C ASN A 70 4.95 9.33 -18.07
N PHE A 71 3.85 9.51 -17.33
CA PHE A 71 3.32 10.84 -17.02
C PHE A 71 4.01 11.37 -15.76
N GLU A 72 4.34 12.66 -15.78
CA GLU A 72 4.90 13.36 -14.64
C GLU A 72 3.86 14.21 -13.93
N LYS A 73 3.05 14.94 -14.72
CA LYS A 73 2.03 15.81 -14.18
C LYS A 73 0.84 15.94 -15.12
N ILE A 74 -0.35 16.03 -14.54
CA ILE A 74 -1.61 16.32 -15.25
C ILE A 74 -2.35 17.37 -14.46
N LEU A 75 -2.70 18.47 -15.13
CA LEU A 75 -3.34 19.62 -14.49
C LEU A 75 -4.34 20.31 -15.42
N ARG A 76 -5.29 21.01 -14.81
CA ARG A 76 -6.13 22.00 -15.49
C ARG A 76 -5.70 23.39 -15.04
N ARG A 77 -5.49 24.26 -16.01
CA ARG A 77 -5.18 25.67 -15.76
C ARG A 77 -6.39 26.52 -16.13
N THR A 78 -6.93 27.22 -15.17
CA THR A 78 -7.95 28.26 -15.36
C THR A 78 -7.37 29.64 -15.02
N PRO A 79 -8.01 30.74 -15.42
CA PRO A 79 -7.54 32.08 -15.02
C PRO A 79 -7.46 32.29 -13.51
N ARG A 80 -8.25 31.57 -12.72
CA ARG A 80 -8.34 31.74 -11.26
C ARG A 80 -7.48 30.77 -10.47
N GLN A 81 -7.21 29.56 -11.02
CA GLN A 81 -6.52 28.51 -10.27
C GLN A 81 -5.88 27.44 -11.16
N ILE A 82 -4.91 26.74 -10.61
CA ILE A 82 -4.35 25.53 -11.18
C ILE A 82 -4.84 24.33 -10.35
N MET A 83 -5.54 23.39 -11.00
CA MET A 83 -6.00 22.14 -10.39
C MET A 83 -5.08 21.00 -10.86
N THR A 84 -4.36 20.39 -9.93
CA THR A 84 -3.48 19.27 -10.23
C THR A 84 -4.22 17.94 -9.99
N TYR A 85 -4.30 17.11 -11.00
CA TYR A 85 -4.93 15.78 -10.93
C TYR A 85 -3.91 14.65 -10.69
N TYR A 86 -2.70 14.85 -11.17
CA TYR A 86 -1.59 13.91 -10.99
C TYR A 86 -0.27 14.68 -10.94
N ASP A 87 0.60 14.30 -10.01
CA ASP A 87 1.94 14.86 -9.86
C ASP A 87 2.84 13.80 -9.22
N ILE A 88 3.69 13.15 -10.01
CA ILE A 88 4.55 12.09 -9.52
C ILE A 88 5.58 12.58 -8.51
N TYR A 89 6.06 13.80 -8.65
CA TYR A 89 7.03 14.37 -7.72
C TYR A 89 6.40 14.66 -6.36
N ALA A 90 5.18 15.21 -6.37
CA ALA A 90 4.43 15.43 -5.12
C ALA A 90 4.11 14.10 -4.41
N ILE A 91 3.73 13.06 -5.18
CA ILE A 91 3.49 11.71 -4.65
C ILE A 91 4.77 11.15 -4.01
N LYS A 92 5.89 11.17 -4.73
CA LYS A 92 7.18 10.66 -4.24
C LYS A 92 7.65 11.41 -2.99
N THR A 93 7.56 12.74 -3.00
CA THR A 93 7.88 13.57 -1.83
C THR A 93 6.97 13.25 -0.63
N GLY A 94 5.67 13.04 -0.88
CA GLY A 94 4.72 12.62 0.15
C GLY A 94 5.08 11.27 0.77
N VAL A 95 5.44 10.29 -0.06
CA VAL A 95 5.92 8.97 0.39
C VAL A 95 7.16 9.10 1.27
N GLU A 96 8.14 9.89 0.85
CA GLU A 96 9.36 10.12 1.62
C GLU A 96 9.09 10.76 2.99
N LYS A 97 8.18 11.74 3.04
CA LYS A 97 7.77 12.34 4.31
C LYS A 97 7.16 11.31 5.26
N VAL A 98 6.36 10.38 4.73
CA VAL A 98 5.76 9.30 5.53
C VAL A 98 6.83 8.34 6.04
N LEU A 99 7.78 7.93 5.17
CA LEU A 99 8.86 6.99 5.55
C LEU A 99 9.92 7.60 6.47
N ASN A 100 10.03 8.92 6.52
CA ASN A 100 10.99 9.63 7.36
C ASN A 100 10.31 10.31 8.57
N ARG A 101 9.14 9.83 8.99
CA ARG A 101 8.54 10.28 10.25
C ARG A 101 9.46 9.94 11.41
N ASP A 102 9.63 10.91 12.29
CA ASP A 102 10.37 10.71 13.55
C ASP A 102 9.56 9.89 14.55
N GLY A 103 10.24 9.31 15.54
CA GLY A 103 9.63 8.55 16.61
C GLY A 103 9.70 7.04 16.40
N TYR A 104 9.08 6.32 17.35
CA TYR A 104 9.02 4.86 17.32
C TYR A 104 8.16 4.37 16.15
N ARG A 105 8.50 3.20 15.65
CA ARG A 105 7.74 2.48 14.60
C ARG A 105 7.26 1.15 15.16
N MET A 106 5.97 0.93 15.12
CA MET A 106 5.34 -0.33 15.47
C MET A 106 4.86 -1.00 14.16
N PHE A 107 5.40 -2.15 13.83
CA PHE A 107 4.88 -2.99 12.78
C PHE A 107 3.91 -3.96 13.43
N LEU A 108 2.68 -3.93 12.96
CA LEU A 108 1.56 -4.70 13.51
C LEU A 108 0.96 -5.55 12.40
N ASP A 109 0.80 -6.81 12.72
CA ASP A 109 0.01 -7.75 11.91
C ASP A 109 -0.93 -8.54 12.84
N MET A 110 -2.07 -8.97 12.30
CA MET A 110 -3.09 -9.69 13.06
C MET A 110 -3.73 -10.77 12.22
N GLU A 111 -3.97 -11.93 12.83
CA GLU A 111 -4.72 -13.01 12.22
C GLU A 111 -6.14 -13.07 12.75
N PHE A 112 -7.05 -13.57 11.89
CA PHE A 112 -8.48 -13.48 12.14
C PHE A 112 -9.16 -14.84 12.01
N THR A 113 -10.26 -15.02 12.76
CA THR A 113 -11.14 -16.17 12.55
C THR A 113 -11.71 -16.18 11.15
N MET A 114 -11.87 -17.37 10.59
CA MET A 114 -12.54 -17.60 9.32
C MET A 114 -13.90 -18.27 9.52
N PRO A 115 -14.87 -18.04 8.62
CA PRO A 115 -16.10 -18.81 8.63
C PRO A 115 -15.80 -20.28 8.38
N PRO A 116 -16.50 -21.24 9.02
CA PRO A 116 -16.30 -22.66 8.79
C PRO A 116 -16.54 -23.05 7.32
N TYR A 117 -15.99 -24.17 6.87
CA TYR A 117 -16.18 -24.65 5.49
C TYR A 117 -17.67 -24.87 5.11
N SER A 118 -18.52 -25.17 6.09
CA SER A 118 -19.96 -25.33 5.90
C SER A 118 -20.74 -24.00 5.79
N HIS A 119 -20.07 -22.87 5.98
CA HIS A 119 -20.70 -21.55 5.95
C HIS A 119 -21.28 -21.24 4.57
N GLN A 120 -22.55 -20.86 4.50
CA GLN A 120 -23.21 -20.54 3.24
C GLN A 120 -22.91 -19.11 2.80
N HIS A 121 -22.79 -18.91 1.50
CA HIS A 121 -22.57 -17.57 0.93
C HIS A 121 -23.79 -16.69 1.26
N GLY A 122 -23.53 -15.59 1.98
CA GLY A 122 -24.56 -14.63 2.37
C GLY A 122 -24.93 -14.64 3.86
N ASP A 123 -24.53 -15.65 4.61
CA ASP A 123 -24.70 -15.64 6.06
C ASP A 123 -23.74 -14.62 6.72
N PRO A 124 -24.18 -13.87 7.72
CA PRO A 124 -23.32 -12.94 8.42
C PRO A 124 -22.28 -13.68 9.27
N PHE A 125 -20.99 -13.50 8.96
CA PHE A 125 -19.88 -13.95 9.80
C PHE A 125 -19.09 -12.73 10.30
N LYS A 126 -18.90 -12.64 11.59
CA LYS A 126 -18.05 -11.60 12.19
C LYS A 126 -16.71 -12.20 12.57
N ALA A 127 -15.69 -11.90 11.79
CA ALA A 127 -14.33 -12.29 12.10
C ALA A 127 -13.86 -11.59 13.38
N GLU A 128 -13.08 -12.29 14.19
CA GLU A 128 -12.44 -11.78 15.41
C GLU A 128 -10.93 -11.97 15.34
N ILE A 129 -10.18 -11.09 16.01
CA ILE A 129 -8.73 -11.19 16.14
C ILE A 129 -8.41 -12.40 17.04
N ILE A 130 -7.54 -13.30 16.55
CA ILE A 130 -7.13 -14.51 17.29
C ILE A 130 -5.61 -14.64 17.46
N GLN A 131 -4.85 -13.86 16.74
CA GLN A 131 -3.39 -13.72 16.94
C GLN A 131 -2.99 -12.29 16.62
N TYR A 132 -1.99 -11.77 17.29
CA TYR A 132 -1.34 -10.52 16.95
C TYR A 132 0.16 -10.63 17.09
N GLY A 133 0.87 -9.88 16.25
CA GLY A 133 2.31 -9.70 16.27
C GLY A 133 2.67 -8.23 16.24
N ILE A 134 3.51 -7.80 17.18
CA ILE A 134 4.05 -6.46 17.26
C ILE A 134 5.56 -6.54 17.19
N TYR A 135 6.15 -5.83 16.23
CA TYR A 135 7.58 -5.62 16.15
C TYR A 135 7.85 -4.12 16.30
N LEU A 136 8.56 -3.70 17.35
CA LEU A 136 8.77 -2.31 17.70
C LEU A 136 10.23 -1.90 17.49
N GLU A 137 10.42 -0.76 16.81
CA GLU A 137 11.70 -0.11 16.57
C GLU A 137 11.72 1.32 17.09
N SER A 138 12.90 1.77 17.49
CA SER A 138 13.17 3.18 17.77
C SER A 138 13.30 4.02 16.49
N ALA A 139 13.41 5.34 16.65
CA ALA A 139 13.52 6.29 15.54
C ALA A 139 14.72 6.03 14.62
N ASP A 140 15.84 5.55 15.14
CA ASP A 140 17.06 5.18 14.40
C ASP A 140 16.99 3.79 13.76
N GLY A 141 15.96 3.00 14.06
CA GLY A 141 15.76 1.66 13.50
C GLY A 141 16.30 0.53 14.35
N ALA A 142 16.72 0.81 15.58
CA ALA A 142 17.14 -0.23 16.50
C ALA A 142 15.92 -1.01 17.03
N TYR A 143 16.07 -2.32 17.16
CA TYR A 143 15.07 -3.18 17.79
C TYR A 143 14.83 -2.75 19.25
N VAL A 144 13.57 -2.67 19.63
CA VAL A 144 13.16 -2.35 21.01
C VAL A 144 12.56 -3.58 21.68
N LYS A 145 11.52 -4.14 21.09
CA LYS A 145 10.86 -5.37 21.59
C LYS A 145 9.95 -5.97 20.53
N SER A 146 9.62 -7.23 20.73
CA SER A 146 8.53 -7.91 20.02
C SER A 146 7.53 -8.48 21.02
N ILE A 147 6.27 -8.55 20.61
CA ILE A 147 5.18 -9.14 21.39
C ILE A 147 4.35 -9.99 20.44
N GLU A 148 4.04 -11.19 20.86
CA GLU A 148 3.16 -12.11 20.14
C GLU A 148 2.27 -12.81 21.14
N SER A 149 0.98 -12.96 20.82
CA SER A 149 0.08 -13.80 21.58
C SER A 149 -1.13 -14.22 20.76
N LEU A 150 -1.74 -15.34 21.15
CA LEU A 150 -3.06 -15.72 20.71
C LEU A 150 -4.12 -15.00 21.56
N VAL A 151 -5.26 -14.69 20.95
CA VAL A 151 -6.41 -14.05 21.59
C VAL A 151 -7.62 -14.98 21.50
N LYS A 152 -8.29 -15.22 22.60
CA LYS A 152 -9.53 -16.03 22.62
C LYS A 152 -10.65 -15.25 21.94
N PRO A 153 -11.23 -15.75 20.84
CA PRO A 153 -12.42 -15.13 20.29
C PRO A 153 -13.62 -15.30 21.22
N THR A 154 -14.54 -14.36 21.16
CA THR A 154 -15.80 -14.44 21.89
C THR A 154 -16.75 -15.46 21.24
N ASN A 155 -16.78 -15.49 19.91
CA ASN A 155 -17.51 -16.49 19.14
C ASN A 155 -16.64 -17.74 18.92
N GLN A 156 -16.99 -18.83 19.62
CA GLN A 156 -16.26 -20.10 19.52
C GLN A 156 -16.38 -20.76 18.13
N GLU A 157 -17.38 -20.43 17.31
CA GLU A 157 -17.50 -20.92 15.93
C GLU A 157 -16.34 -20.45 15.04
N GLY A 158 -15.67 -19.39 15.44
CA GLY A 158 -14.45 -18.91 14.78
C GLY A 158 -13.26 -19.85 14.95
N LEU A 159 -13.22 -20.67 16.01
CA LEU A 159 -12.21 -21.70 16.23
C LEU A 159 -12.64 -23.02 15.55
N ASN A 160 -12.51 -23.05 14.25
CA ASN A 160 -12.94 -24.17 13.39
C ASN A 160 -11.78 -24.67 12.52
N ASP A 161 -11.98 -25.82 11.85
CA ASP A 161 -10.95 -26.48 11.05
C ASP A 161 -10.35 -25.55 10.00
N ARG A 162 -11.14 -24.72 9.33
CA ARG A 162 -10.64 -23.79 8.31
C ARG A 162 -9.67 -22.75 8.89
N THR A 163 -9.98 -22.22 10.07
CA THR A 163 -9.11 -21.29 10.79
C THR A 163 -7.82 -21.98 11.23
N PHE A 164 -7.94 -23.18 11.76
CA PHE A 164 -6.78 -23.97 12.21
C PHE A 164 -5.88 -24.41 11.05
N ASP A 165 -6.45 -24.90 9.95
CA ASP A 165 -5.70 -25.32 8.75
C ASP A 165 -4.93 -24.14 8.17
N PHE A 166 -5.55 -22.94 8.13
CA PHE A 166 -4.91 -21.75 7.57
C PHE A 166 -3.73 -21.25 8.42
N LEU A 167 -3.85 -21.30 9.74
CA LEU A 167 -2.84 -20.76 10.66
C LEU A 167 -1.86 -21.83 11.18
N GLY A 168 -2.09 -23.09 10.86
CA GLY A 168 -1.29 -24.20 11.42
C GLY A 168 -1.46 -24.35 12.95
N LEU A 169 -2.60 -23.95 13.49
CA LEU A 169 -2.90 -23.96 14.93
C LEU A 169 -3.87 -25.07 15.29
N THR A 170 -4.03 -25.31 16.57
CA THR A 170 -4.99 -26.26 17.13
C THR A 170 -5.76 -25.66 18.30
N MET A 171 -6.87 -26.25 18.69
CA MET A 171 -7.63 -25.84 19.87
C MET A 171 -6.77 -25.81 21.16
N LYS A 172 -5.73 -26.65 21.25
CA LYS A 172 -4.83 -26.71 22.41
C LYS A 172 -4.00 -25.44 22.57
N ASP A 173 -3.65 -24.78 21.47
CA ASP A 173 -2.85 -23.57 21.47
C ASP A 173 -3.59 -22.40 22.12
N PHE A 174 -4.92 -22.40 22.02
CA PHE A 174 -5.80 -21.40 22.64
C PHE A 174 -6.05 -21.57 24.14
N LYS A 175 -5.52 -22.65 24.76
CA LYS A 175 -5.74 -22.91 26.19
C LYS A 175 -5.24 -21.75 27.06
N ASN A 176 -4.10 -21.19 26.71
CA ASN A 176 -3.45 -20.08 27.42
C ASN A 176 -3.56 -18.75 26.67
N ALA A 177 -4.38 -18.67 25.63
CA ALA A 177 -4.56 -17.46 24.85
C ALA A 177 -5.10 -16.31 25.72
N GLU A 178 -4.69 -15.10 25.41
CA GLU A 178 -5.13 -13.89 26.08
C GLU A 178 -6.64 -13.65 25.89
N THR A 179 -7.24 -13.00 26.87
CA THR A 179 -8.60 -12.46 26.69
C THR A 179 -8.54 -11.20 25.80
N PRO A 180 -9.64 -10.81 25.15
CA PRO A 180 -9.71 -9.53 24.43
C PRO A 180 -9.29 -8.32 25.28
N ARG A 181 -9.58 -8.35 26.58
CA ARG A 181 -9.17 -7.29 27.52
C ARG A 181 -7.66 -7.24 27.73
N GLN A 182 -6.99 -8.38 27.81
CA GLN A 182 -5.54 -8.43 27.94
C GLN A 182 -4.85 -7.91 26.68
N PHE A 183 -5.29 -8.34 25.50
CA PHE A 183 -4.81 -7.79 24.23
C PHE A 183 -5.00 -6.26 24.15
N TYR A 184 -6.19 -5.75 24.50
CA TYR A 184 -6.44 -4.32 24.54
C TYR A 184 -5.46 -3.59 25.48
N ASN A 185 -5.21 -4.11 26.68
CA ASN A 185 -4.28 -3.53 27.63
C ASN A 185 -2.86 -3.53 27.09
N THR A 186 -2.41 -4.61 26.45
CA THR A 186 -1.09 -4.67 25.78
C THR A 186 -0.96 -3.56 24.73
N LEU A 187 -1.98 -3.35 23.91
CA LEU A 187 -1.99 -2.25 22.94
C LEU A 187 -1.94 -0.87 23.61
N VAL A 188 -2.72 -0.67 24.69
CA VAL A 188 -2.70 0.58 25.48
C VAL A 188 -1.29 0.86 25.98
N ASP A 189 -0.65 -0.13 26.59
CA ASP A 189 0.68 0.03 27.19
C ASP A 189 1.73 0.40 26.12
N VAL A 190 1.74 -0.30 24.98
CA VAL A 190 2.67 0.00 23.89
C VAL A 190 2.43 1.38 23.30
N ILE A 191 1.17 1.73 23.04
CA ILE A 191 0.83 3.00 22.38
C ILE A 191 1.09 4.18 23.35
N MET A 192 0.75 4.05 24.62
CA MET A 192 0.96 5.12 25.60
C MET A 192 2.44 5.33 25.91
N MET A 193 3.23 4.25 25.99
CA MET A 193 4.65 4.31 26.31
C MET A 193 5.49 4.87 25.16
N TYR A 194 5.22 4.45 23.93
CA TYR A 194 6.10 4.72 22.79
C TYR A 194 5.51 5.70 21.77
N GLN A 195 4.20 5.94 21.79
CA GLN A 195 3.48 6.78 20.80
C GLN A 195 3.92 6.51 19.36
N PRO A 196 3.94 5.24 18.91
CA PRO A 196 4.54 4.86 17.65
C PRO A 196 3.69 5.26 16.46
N THR A 197 4.33 5.45 15.30
CA THR A 197 3.63 5.29 14.02
C THR A 197 3.42 3.80 13.77
N ILE A 198 2.17 3.40 13.51
CA ILE A 198 1.78 1.99 13.33
C ILE A 198 1.79 1.66 11.84
N TYR A 199 2.67 0.76 11.43
CA TYR A 199 2.78 0.25 10.08
C TYR A 199 2.06 -1.08 9.96
N VAL A 200 1.21 -1.21 8.94
CA VAL A 200 0.46 -2.43 8.61
C VAL A 200 0.60 -2.78 7.13
N TRP A 201 0.42 -4.06 6.79
CA TRP A 201 0.38 -4.51 5.40
C TRP A 201 -1.06 -4.56 4.89
N GLY A 202 -1.49 -3.51 4.20
CA GLY A 202 -2.89 -3.39 3.76
C GLY A 202 -3.76 -2.60 4.74
N ARG A 203 -5.06 -2.79 4.64
CA ARG A 203 -6.04 -2.07 5.46
C ARG A 203 -6.82 -2.97 6.42
N ASN A 204 -6.68 -4.28 6.28
CA ASN A 204 -7.51 -5.23 7.02
C ASN A 204 -7.28 -5.11 8.53
N ASP A 205 -6.03 -5.01 8.96
CA ASP A 205 -5.68 -4.81 10.37
C ASP A 205 -6.35 -3.57 10.96
N ILE A 206 -6.35 -2.45 10.22
CA ILE A 206 -6.99 -1.22 10.68
C ILE A 206 -8.50 -1.43 10.85
N LEU A 207 -9.15 -2.10 9.89
CA LEU A 207 -10.58 -2.36 9.94
C LEU A 207 -10.92 -3.32 11.08
N MET A 208 -10.14 -4.40 11.22
CA MET A 208 -10.38 -5.40 12.25
C MET A 208 -10.13 -4.87 13.66
N LEU A 209 -9.12 -4.00 13.83
CA LEU A 209 -8.89 -3.35 15.11
C LEU A 209 -10.03 -2.38 15.49
N ASN A 210 -10.60 -1.66 14.52
CA ASN A 210 -11.79 -0.84 14.78
C ASN A 210 -13.00 -1.70 15.14
N ASN A 211 -13.24 -2.80 14.41
CA ASN A 211 -14.31 -3.75 14.74
C ASN A 211 -14.12 -4.36 16.13
N PHE A 212 -12.88 -4.64 16.51
CA PHE A 212 -12.54 -5.16 17.83
C PHE A 212 -12.94 -4.19 18.96
N TYR A 213 -12.68 -2.89 18.78
CA TYR A 213 -13.12 -1.90 19.77
C TYR A 213 -14.65 -1.87 19.88
N GLU A 214 -15.37 -1.94 18.76
CA GLU A 214 -16.83 -1.95 18.74
C GLU A 214 -17.40 -3.23 19.35
N GLN A 215 -16.87 -4.40 18.98
CA GLN A 215 -17.33 -5.71 19.45
C GLN A 215 -17.23 -5.86 20.98
N HIS A 216 -16.16 -5.29 21.55
CA HIS A 216 -15.88 -5.43 22.99
C HIS A 216 -16.22 -4.19 23.82
N ASN A 217 -16.85 -3.18 23.23
CA ASN A 217 -17.16 -1.89 23.86
C ASN A 217 -15.91 -1.24 24.48
N PHE A 218 -14.76 -1.32 23.79
CA PHE A 218 -13.54 -0.65 24.21
C PHE A 218 -13.46 0.75 23.60
N ARG A 219 -12.91 1.69 24.36
CA ARG A 219 -12.61 3.01 23.84
C ARG A 219 -11.50 2.89 22.78
N PRO A 220 -11.68 3.40 21.54
CA PRO A 220 -10.60 3.43 20.56
C PRO A 220 -9.39 4.19 21.09
N ILE A 221 -8.22 3.56 21.05
CA ILE A 221 -6.92 4.15 21.43
C ILE A 221 -6.10 4.54 20.22
N THR A 222 -6.57 4.19 19.03
CA THR A 222 -5.97 4.52 17.74
C THR A 222 -6.97 5.29 16.87
N SER A 223 -6.42 6.09 15.97
CA SER A 223 -7.15 6.77 14.91
C SER A 223 -6.45 6.52 13.58
N ARG A 224 -7.09 6.85 12.47
CA ARG A 224 -6.49 6.71 11.14
C ARG A 224 -5.10 7.36 11.01
N GLN A 225 -4.84 8.42 11.76
CA GLN A 225 -3.57 9.16 11.70
C GLN A 225 -2.40 8.40 12.30
N ASN A 226 -2.66 7.43 13.17
CA ASN A 226 -1.64 6.58 13.76
C ASN A 226 -1.09 5.56 12.78
N PHE A 227 -1.86 5.22 11.73
CA PHE A 227 -1.52 4.13 10.82
C PHE A 227 -0.87 4.60 9.53
N VAL A 228 0.06 3.78 9.05
CA VAL A 228 0.63 3.82 7.71
C VAL A 228 0.40 2.46 7.05
N ASN A 229 -0.43 2.43 6.01
CA ASN A 229 -0.56 1.26 5.15
C ASN A 229 0.65 1.21 4.20
N LEU A 230 1.66 0.39 4.53
CA LEU A 230 2.92 0.34 3.79
C LEU A 230 2.73 -0.15 2.36
N MET A 231 1.86 -1.14 2.13
CA MET A 231 1.50 -1.60 0.78
C MET A 231 1.01 -0.44 -0.09
N GLN A 232 0.11 0.40 0.45
CA GLN A 232 -0.43 1.53 -0.31
C GLN A 232 0.64 2.60 -0.58
N VAL A 233 1.56 2.82 0.36
CA VAL A 233 2.70 3.74 0.18
C VAL A 233 3.59 3.28 -0.97
N ILE A 234 3.94 1.99 -1.03
CA ILE A 234 4.73 1.38 -2.11
C ILE A 234 3.97 1.47 -3.44
N LYS A 235 2.68 1.10 -3.44
CA LYS A 235 1.83 1.21 -4.65
C LYS A 235 1.79 2.63 -5.20
N ASN A 236 1.66 3.62 -4.34
CA ASN A 236 1.64 5.02 -4.75
C ASN A 236 2.98 5.44 -5.38
N TYR A 237 4.10 5.06 -4.78
CA TYR A 237 5.43 5.41 -5.27
C TYR A 237 5.71 4.85 -6.67
N TYR A 238 5.39 3.56 -6.89
CA TYR A 238 5.61 2.89 -8.18
C TYR A 238 4.41 2.97 -9.13
N GLY A 239 3.28 3.50 -8.67
CA GLY A 239 2.08 3.62 -9.48
C GLY A 239 1.38 2.28 -9.75
N ILE A 240 1.52 1.30 -8.87
CA ILE A 240 0.91 -0.03 -8.97
C ILE A 240 -0.56 0.05 -8.55
N LYS A 241 -1.46 -0.56 -9.33
CA LYS A 241 -2.91 -0.55 -9.08
C LYS A 241 -3.41 -1.74 -8.26
N SER A 242 -2.91 -2.94 -8.58
CA SER A 242 -3.28 -4.16 -7.85
C SER A 242 -2.67 -4.19 -6.46
N ASP A 243 -3.32 -4.87 -5.54
CA ASP A 243 -2.71 -5.16 -4.26
C ASP A 243 -1.53 -6.12 -4.45
N ILE A 244 -0.56 -6.02 -3.56
CA ILE A 244 0.69 -6.77 -3.59
C ILE A 244 0.71 -7.60 -2.31
N GLY A 245 0.87 -8.92 -2.44
CA GLY A 245 1.11 -9.79 -1.29
C GLY A 245 2.40 -9.42 -0.56
N LEU A 246 2.44 -9.65 0.75
CA LEU A 246 3.59 -9.30 1.60
C LEU A 246 4.89 -9.88 1.07
N PHE A 247 4.92 -11.18 0.79
CA PHE A 247 6.11 -11.88 0.29
C PHE A 247 6.48 -11.47 -1.14
N SER A 248 5.49 -11.22 -2.01
CA SER A 248 5.74 -10.67 -3.35
C SER A 248 6.38 -9.27 -3.28
N ALA A 249 6.02 -8.46 -2.29
CA ALA A 249 6.66 -7.18 -2.08
C ALA A 249 8.08 -7.33 -1.54
N TYR A 250 8.33 -8.31 -0.66
CA TYR A 250 9.67 -8.62 -0.19
C TYR A 250 10.60 -8.99 -1.35
N GLU A 251 10.14 -9.87 -2.25
CA GLU A 251 10.86 -10.26 -3.47
C GLU A 251 11.16 -9.09 -4.42
N MET A 252 10.29 -8.08 -4.48
CA MET A 252 10.54 -6.87 -5.28
C MET A 252 11.79 -6.10 -4.84
N PHE A 253 12.19 -6.20 -3.59
CA PHE A 253 13.28 -5.43 -3.02
C PHE A 253 14.49 -6.27 -2.60
N ASN A 254 14.30 -7.56 -2.43
CA ASN A 254 15.34 -8.50 -2.02
C ASN A 254 15.58 -9.57 -3.09
N SER A 255 16.84 -9.88 -3.35
CA SER A 255 17.24 -10.94 -4.30
C SER A 255 17.30 -12.32 -3.63
N GLU A 256 17.19 -12.40 -2.31
CA GLU A 256 17.17 -13.64 -1.57
C GLU A 256 15.78 -14.29 -1.60
N PRO A 257 15.68 -15.61 -1.53
CA PRO A 257 14.39 -16.30 -1.50
C PRO A 257 13.57 -15.81 -0.29
N PRO A 258 12.25 -15.70 -0.45
CA PRO A 258 11.38 -15.26 0.63
C PRO A 258 11.46 -16.19 1.83
N MET A 259 11.25 -15.66 3.02
CA MET A 259 10.95 -16.47 4.20
C MET A 259 9.71 -17.31 3.91
N ALA A 260 9.64 -18.53 4.45
CA ALA A 260 8.46 -19.35 4.30
C ALA A 260 7.23 -18.62 4.86
N GLN A 261 6.15 -18.60 4.11
CA GLN A 261 4.90 -18.00 4.57
C GLN A 261 4.23 -19.00 5.52
N ASP A 262 4.22 -18.68 6.81
CA ASP A 262 3.63 -19.51 7.87
C ASP A 262 2.37 -18.88 8.51
N HIS A 263 1.92 -17.72 7.99
CA HIS A 263 0.78 -16.98 8.54
C HIS A 263 0.88 -16.77 10.06
N ASN A 264 2.06 -16.44 10.52
CA ASN A 264 2.31 -16.05 11.90
C ASN A 264 2.39 -14.54 11.99
N ALA A 265 1.55 -13.92 12.80
CA ALA A 265 1.42 -12.47 12.87
C ALA A 265 2.74 -11.76 13.25
N LEU A 266 3.59 -12.34 14.11
CA LEU A 266 4.88 -11.71 14.44
C LEU A 266 5.87 -11.79 13.28
N ASN A 267 5.91 -12.91 12.56
CA ASN A 267 6.75 -13.06 11.37
C ASN A 267 6.32 -12.11 10.26
N ASP A 268 5.02 -11.93 10.07
CA ASP A 268 4.48 -10.99 9.05
C ASP A 268 4.70 -9.52 9.45
N ALA A 269 4.60 -9.18 10.74
CA ALA A 269 4.99 -7.87 11.26
C ALA A 269 6.49 -7.60 11.05
N PHE A 270 7.36 -8.58 11.31
CA PHE A 270 8.79 -8.49 11.05
C PHE A 270 9.10 -8.36 9.55
N ALA A 271 8.46 -9.17 8.69
CA ALA A 271 8.60 -9.06 7.23
C ALA A 271 8.19 -7.67 6.73
N THR A 272 7.11 -7.09 7.29
CA THR A 272 6.70 -5.72 7.00
C THR A 272 7.78 -4.70 7.38
N SER A 273 8.50 -4.91 8.50
CA SER A 273 9.61 -4.04 8.91
C SER A 273 10.80 -4.13 7.95
N GLU A 274 11.13 -5.35 7.47
CA GLU A 274 12.19 -5.55 6.49
C GLU A 274 11.85 -4.87 5.15
N ILE A 275 10.62 -5.04 4.66
CA ILE A 275 10.15 -4.35 3.44
C ILE A 275 10.27 -2.83 3.59
N TYR A 276 9.89 -2.28 4.73
CA TYR A 276 10.04 -0.85 5.01
C TYR A 276 11.51 -0.40 4.87
N ARG A 277 12.47 -1.15 5.47
CA ARG A 277 13.90 -0.83 5.39
C ARG A 277 14.45 -0.93 3.97
N LEU A 278 14.12 -2.03 3.27
CA LEU A 278 14.53 -2.27 1.88
C LEU A 278 13.98 -1.21 0.93
N PHE A 279 12.71 -0.88 1.05
CA PHE A 279 12.07 0.17 0.25
C PHE A 279 12.72 1.53 0.49
N LYS A 280 12.96 1.90 1.75
CA LYS A 280 13.65 3.15 2.11
C LYS A 280 15.08 3.20 1.54
N LYS A 281 15.81 2.09 1.58
CA LYS A 281 17.14 1.95 0.96
C LYS A 281 17.07 2.13 -0.56
N LYS A 282 16.08 1.52 -1.22
CA LYS A 282 15.86 1.62 -2.66
C LYS A 282 15.60 3.05 -3.11
N ILE A 283 14.75 3.78 -2.40
CA ILE A 283 14.48 5.21 -2.69
C ILE A 283 15.76 6.04 -2.60
N LYS A 284 16.59 5.82 -1.57
CA LYS A 284 17.87 6.53 -1.42
C LYS A 284 18.83 6.26 -2.59
N LEU A 285 18.89 5.01 -3.06
CA LEU A 285 19.72 4.63 -4.21
C LEU A 285 19.20 5.26 -5.50
N GLU A 286 17.91 5.23 -5.76
CA GLU A 286 17.30 5.85 -6.94
C GLU A 286 17.60 7.36 -7.01
N LYS A 287 17.55 8.06 -5.87
CA LYS A 287 17.90 9.48 -5.79
C LYS A 287 19.37 9.74 -6.11
N LYS A 288 20.27 8.94 -5.54
CA LYS A 288 21.70 9.09 -5.79
C LYS A 288 22.01 8.95 -7.28
N LEU A 289 21.46 7.92 -7.94
CA LEU A 289 21.61 7.70 -9.37
C LEU A 289 21.05 8.86 -10.23
N GLN A 290 19.99 9.54 -9.75
CA GLN A 290 19.42 10.71 -10.45
C GLN A 290 20.26 11.98 -10.25
N SER A 291 20.98 12.11 -9.14
CA SER A 291 21.85 13.27 -8.88
C SER A 291 23.20 13.16 -9.62
N ASP A 292 23.60 11.96 -10.00
CA ASP A 292 24.89 11.67 -10.68
C ASP A 292 24.76 11.72 -12.23
N LEU A 293 23.53 11.98 -12.74
CA LEU A 293 23.21 12.17 -14.18
C LEU A 293 22.97 13.64 -14.52
#